data_bd5a2a86244ddde43588dda06e3b4b51
#
_entry.id   bd5a2a86244ddde43588dda06e3b4b51
#
_cell.length_a   1.000
_cell.length_b   1.000
_cell.length_c   1.000
_cell.angle_alpha   90.00
_cell.angle_beta   90.00
_cell.angle_gamma   90.00
#
_symmetry.space_group_name_H-M   'P 1'
#
loop_
_entity.id
_entity.type
_entity.pdbx_description
1 polymer ?
#
loop_
_entity_poly.entity_id
_entity_poly.type
_entity_poly.pdbx_seq_one_letter_code
_entity_poly.pdbx_strand_id
1 'polypeptide(L)' 'AGGDTGDLDGVPGHVIQVASWANVAAAARIKPAEASLQADHAGEPFAATLVRFRGGTWRVVLTPEQWAAYLRLMLREGLV' A
#
# COMPACT_ATOMS: atom_id res chain seq x y z
N ALA A 1 12.14 11.23 -6.51
CA ALA A 1 11.87 10.39 -6.56
C ALA A 1 12.37 9.32 -7.25
N GLY A 2 13.07 9.56 -8.02
CA GLY A 2 13.52 8.57 -8.69
C GLY A 2 12.50 7.67 -9.13
N GLY A 3 12.21 7.28 -9.93
CA GLY A 3 11.20 6.53 -10.48
C GLY A 3 10.89 5.19 -9.84
N ASP A 4 11.42 4.94 -8.69
CA ASP A 4 11.13 3.69 -8.00
C ASP A 4 9.95 3.80 -7.03
N THR A 5 9.39 4.99 -6.87
CA THR A 5 8.19 5.16 -6.07
C THR A 5 7.28 6.18 -6.71
N GLY A 6 6.01 6.05 -6.43
CA GLY A 6 5.00 6.99 -6.85
C GLY A 6 3.72 6.70 -6.11
N ASP A 7 2.72 7.52 -6.37
CA ASP A 7 1.43 7.37 -5.72
C ASP A 7 0.38 7.15 -6.78
N LEU A 8 -0.64 6.34 -6.45
CA LEU A 8 -1.85 6.25 -7.22
C LEU A 8 -2.88 7.16 -6.60
N ASP A 9 -3.41 8.07 -7.41
CA ASP A 9 -4.45 8.98 -6.98
C ASP A 9 -5.83 8.47 -7.41
N GLY A 10 -6.85 9.01 -6.78
CA GLY A 10 -8.20 8.75 -7.21
C GLY A 10 -8.84 7.50 -6.66
N VAL A 11 -8.22 6.81 -5.74
CA VAL A 11 -8.85 5.70 -5.03
C VAL A 11 -9.42 6.24 -3.73
N PRO A 12 -10.74 6.32 -3.59
CA PRO A 12 -11.33 6.94 -2.40
C PRO A 12 -10.89 6.25 -1.11
N GLY A 13 -10.57 7.05 -0.10
CA GLY A 13 -10.20 6.55 1.22
C GLY A 13 -8.82 5.93 1.32
N HIS A 14 -8.00 6.03 0.27
CA HIS A 14 -6.73 5.31 0.20
C HIS A 14 -5.55 6.23 -0.07
N VAL A 15 -4.42 5.87 0.53
CA VAL A 15 -3.10 6.25 0.05
C VAL A 15 -2.44 4.99 -0.49
N ILE A 16 -2.07 5.01 -1.76
CA ILE A 16 -1.45 3.85 -2.42
C ILE A 16 -0.10 4.28 -2.97
N GLN A 17 0.96 3.65 -2.47
CA GLN A 17 2.30 3.87 -2.98
C GLN A 17 2.66 2.82 -4.01
N VAL A 18 3.46 3.22 -4.98
CA VAL A 18 3.97 2.33 -6.04
C VAL A 18 5.48 2.32 -5.95
N ALA A 19 6.07 1.14 -5.83
CA ALA A 19 7.51 0.98 -5.74
C ALA A 19 8.02 0.03 -6.82
N SER A 20 9.19 0.34 -7.37
CA SER A 20 9.77 -0.49 -8.41
C SER A 20 10.60 -1.62 -7.79
N TRP A 21 10.94 -2.60 -8.64
CA TRP A 21 11.66 -3.79 -8.24
C TRP A 21 13.14 -3.56 -7.91
N ALA A 22 13.69 -2.39 -8.17
CA ALA A 22 15.13 -2.14 -8.03
C ALA A 22 15.67 -2.57 -6.67
N ASN A 23 14.87 -2.44 -5.62
CA ASN A 23 15.23 -2.94 -4.30
C ASN A 23 13.97 -3.45 -3.62
N VAL A 24 13.51 -4.61 -4.09
CA VAL A 24 12.23 -5.16 -3.68
C VAL A 24 12.15 -5.43 -2.18
N ALA A 25 13.21 -6.02 -1.61
CA ALA A 25 13.19 -6.36 -0.19
C ALA A 25 13.04 -5.10 0.67
N ALA A 26 13.80 -4.05 0.36
CA ALA A 26 13.69 -2.80 1.10
C ALA A 26 12.33 -2.13 0.86
N ALA A 27 11.86 -2.14 -0.37
CA ALA A 27 10.55 -1.54 -0.69
C ALA A 27 9.43 -2.24 0.06
N ALA A 28 9.43 -3.57 0.08
CA ALA A 28 8.39 -4.33 0.77
C ALA A 28 8.45 -4.13 2.29
N ARG A 29 9.65 -3.87 2.83
CA ARG A 29 9.81 -3.68 4.27
C ARG A 29 9.49 -2.26 4.72
N ILE A 30 9.84 -1.27 3.89
CA ILE A 30 9.82 0.14 4.31
C ILE A 30 8.56 0.86 3.82
N LYS A 31 8.19 0.65 2.56
CA LYS A 31 7.12 1.44 1.92
C LYS A 31 5.74 1.26 2.53
N PRO A 32 5.34 0.07 3.00
CA PRO A 32 4.03 -0.06 3.63
C PRO A 32 3.88 0.82 4.88
N ALA A 33 4.91 0.92 5.71
CA ALA A 33 4.86 1.80 6.88
C ALA A 33 4.79 3.27 6.48
N GLU A 34 5.53 3.66 5.42
CA GLU A 34 5.45 5.02 4.89
C GLU A 34 4.06 5.33 4.36
N ALA A 35 3.43 4.37 3.68
CA ALA A 35 2.06 4.55 3.19
C ALA A 35 1.09 4.80 4.35
N SER A 36 1.25 4.09 5.47
CA SER A 36 0.43 4.32 6.66
C SER A 36 0.62 5.73 7.21
N LEU A 37 1.87 6.20 7.29
CA LEU A 37 2.12 7.56 7.76
C LEU A 37 1.48 8.60 6.85
N GLN A 38 1.59 8.42 5.55
CA GLN A 38 0.96 9.34 4.60
C GLN A 38 -0.56 9.31 4.72
N ALA A 39 -1.14 8.12 4.90
CA ALA A 39 -2.57 8.00 5.10
C ALA A 39 -3.03 8.74 6.37
N ASP A 40 -2.28 8.60 7.45
CA ASP A 40 -2.58 9.30 8.69
C ASP A 40 -2.55 10.82 8.49
N HIS A 41 -1.52 11.33 7.82
CA HIS A 41 -1.40 12.75 7.55
C HIS A 41 -2.51 13.27 6.64
N ALA A 42 -2.96 12.45 5.70
CA ALA A 42 -4.00 12.82 4.75
C ALA A 42 -5.41 12.57 5.29
N GLY A 43 -5.54 11.95 6.46
CA GLY A 43 -6.84 11.60 7.01
C GLY A 43 -7.53 10.46 6.28
N GLU A 44 -6.77 9.61 5.59
CA GLU A 44 -7.33 8.49 4.85
C GLU A 44 -7.31 7.22 5.70
N PRO A 45 -8.37 6.41 5.65
CA PRO A 45 -8.46 5.22 6.50
C PRO A 45 -7.67 4.01 5.99
N PHE A 46 -7.26 4.00 4.73
CA PHE A 46 -6.60 2.83 4.15
C PHE A 46 -5.29 3.22 3.48
N ALA A 47 -4.34 2.30 3.54
CA ALA A 47 -3.05 2.45 2.87
C ALA A 47 -2.62 1.10 2.31
N ALA A 48 -1.95 1.12 1.17
CA ALA A 48 -1.42 -0.07 0.54
C ALA A 48 -0.18 0.28 -0.28
N THR A 49 0.62 -0.73 -0.62
CA THR A 49 1.79 -0.55 -1.46
C THR A 49 1.76 -1.56 -2.59
N LEU A 50 1.89 -1.08 -3.80
CA LEU A 50 2.05 -1.92 -4.99
C LEU A 50 3.54 -2.02 -5.29
N VAL A 51 4.07 -3.23 -5.30
CA VAL A 51 5.49 -3.47 -5.56
C VAL A 51 5.63 -4.23 -6.86
N ARG A 52 6.42 -3.65 -7.77
CA ARG A 52 6.72 -4.29 -9.04
C ARG A 52 8.03 -5.07 -8.91
N PHE A 53 7.94 -6.38 -9.08
CA PHE A 53 9.08 -7.27 -9.06
C PHE A 53 9.70 -7.37 -10.45
N ARG A 54 10.93 -7.87 -10.49
CA ARG A 54 11.62 -8.13 -11.74
C ARG A 54 10.73 -9.03 -12.62
N GLY A 55 10.70 -8.72 -13.91
CA GLY A 55 9.84 -9.45 -14.85
C GLY A 55 8.43 -8.89 -14.95
N GLY A 56 8.14 -7.80 -14.22
CA GLY A 56 6.85 -7.15 -14.33
C GLY A 56 5.75 -7.74 -13.46
N THR A 57 6.09 -8.64 -12.55
CA THR A 57 5.10 -9.19 -11.62
C THR A 57 4.79 -8.19 -10.53
N TRP A 58 3.52 -7.96 -10.27
CA TRP A 58 3.06 -7.03 -9.25
C TRP A 58 2.54 -7.76 -8.03
N ARG A 59 2.77 -7.18 -6.86
CA ARG A 59 2.20 -7.67 -5.60
C ARG A 59 1.71 -6.49 -4.80
N VAL A 60 0.67 -6.71 -4.01
CA VAL A 60 0.22 -5.77 -2.99
C VAL A 60 0.86 -6.18 -1.67
N VAL A 61 1.55 -5.25 -1.03
CA VAL A 61 2.21 -5.50 0.25
C VAL A 61 1.52 -4.64 1.31
N LEU A 62 1.09 -5.28 2.37
CA LEU A 62 0.38 -4.63 3.48
C LEU A 62 1.07 -4.95 4.78
N THR A 63 1.04 -4.01 5.73
CA THR A 63 1.36 -4.35 7.11
C THR A 63 0.20 -5.14 7.70
N PRO A 64 0.41 -5.88 8.80
CA PRO A 64 -0.71 -6.54 9.47
C PRO A 64 -1.83 -5.57 9.85
N GLU A 65 -1.49 -4.35 10.25
CA GLU A 65 -2.48 -3.33 10.61
C GLU A 65 -3.30 -2.90 9.39
N GLN A 66 -2.64 -2.74 8.25
CA GLN A 66 -3.35 -2.41 7.01
C GLN A 66 -4.29 -3.53 6.59
N TRP A 67 -3.82 -4.76 6.68
CA TRP A 67 -4.65 -5.93 6.38
C TRP A 67 -5.84 -6.02 7.33
N ALA A 68 -5.63 -5.77 8.63
CA ALA A 68 -6.71 -5.79 9.61
C ALA A 68 -7.77 -4.73 9.30
N ALA A 69 -7.37 -3.57 8.81
CA ALA A 69 -8.33 -2.53 8.43
C ALA A 69 -9.26 -3.00 7.31
N TYR A 70 -8.71 -3.67 6.29
CA TYR A 70 -9.52 -4.23 5.21
C TYR A 70 -10.42 -5.36 5.70
N LEU A 71 -9.91 -6.22 6.58
CA LEU A 71 -10.73 -7.30 7.15
C LEU A 71 -11.92 -6.73 7.92
N ARG A 72 -11.70 -5.69 8.71
CA ARG A 72 -12.79 -5.05 9.45
C ARG A 72 -13.84 -4.47 8.50
N LEU A 73 -13.38 -3.86 7.41
CA LEU A 73 -14.30 -3.35 6.39
C LEU A 73 -15.12 -4.47 5.78
N MET A 74 -14.47 -5.56 5.39
CA MET A 74 -15.16 -6.70 4.76
C MET A 74 -16.16 -7.34 5.71
N LEU A 75 -15.81 -7.49 6.98
CA LEU A 75 -16.73 -8.01 7.99
C LEU A 75 -17.94 -7.11 8.17
N ARG A 76 -17.70 -5.78 8.23
CA ARG A 76 -18.77 -4.81 8.40
C ARG A 76 -19.74 -4.82 7.21
N GLU A 77 -19.22 -5.06 6.00
CA GLU A 77 -20.03 -5.09 4.79
C GLU A 77 -20.62 -6.46 4.49
N GLY A 78 -20.33 -7.44 5.33
CA GLY A 78 -20.88 -8.79 5.15
C GLY A 78 -20.25 -9.57 4.02
N LEU A 79 -19.01 -9.25 3.65
CA LEU A 79 -18.32 -9.92 2.53
C LEU A 79 -17.56 -11.17 2.97
N VAL A 80 -17.38 -11.37 4.23
CA VAL A 80 -16.75 -12.56 4.80
C VAL A 80 -17.50 -13.03 6.02
#